data_9745551137d505dcb87e3439b1b88e67
#
_entry.id   9745551137d505dcb87e3439b1b88e67
#
_cell.length_a   1.000
_cell.length_b   1.000
_cell.length_c   1.000
_cell.angle_alpha   90.00
_cell.angle_beta   90.00
_cell.angle_gamma   90.00
#
_symmetry.space_group_name_H-M   'P 1'
#
loop_
_entity.id
_entity.type
_entity.pdbx_description
1 polymer ?
#
loop_
_entity_poly.entity_id
_entity_poly.type
_entity_poly.pdbx_seq_one_letter_code
_entity_poly.pdbx_strand_id
1 'polypeptide(L)'
;MYTRAMSLDTIYLKNYTVVAKHGYYKEEHTKAQRFLVSVIVWVDVQSAGKSDNLKETLNYELLRTIVHDVLMKSPHNLVESLAEEIAERILHHPKITSVQVDIAKPDVWSDCTPGVSIVRNK
;
A
#
# COMPACT_ATOMS: atom_id res chain seq x y z
N MET A 1 9.86 5.12 33.12
CA MET A 1 9.44 3.91 32.38
C MET A 1 9.91 4.01 30.94
N TYR A 2 10.54 2.98 30.45
CA TYR A 2 10.99 2.95 29.07
C TYR A 2 9.81 2.62 28.15
N THR A 3 9.57 3.49 27.18
CA THR A 3 8.60 3.24 26.12
C THR A 3 9.36 2.96 24.83
N ARG A 4 9.08 1.84 24.23
CA ARG A 4 9.73 1.49 22.97
C ARG A 4 9.33 2.50 21.89
N ALA A 5 10.33 3.19 21.36
CA ALA A 5 10.09 4.13 20.27
C ALA A 5 9.64 3.37 19.02
N MET A 6 8.72 3.97 18.28
CA MET A 6 8.37 3.45 16.95
C MET A 6 9.59 3.55 16.05
N SER A 7 9.75 2.58 15.15
CA SER A 7 10.79 2.67 14.14
C SER A 7 10.56 3.89 13.26
N LEU A 8 11.64 4.62 12.97
CA LEU A 8 11.63 5.73 12.01
C LEU A 8 12.07 5.29 10.62
N ASP A 9 12.48 4.02 10.48
CA ASP A 9 12.91 3.49 9.19
C ASP A 9 11.70 3.06 8.39
N THR A 10 11.82 3.18 7.09
CA THR A 10 10.74 2.77 6.18
C THR A 10 11.26 1.93 5.05
N ILE A 11 10.42 1.01 4.59
CA ILE A 11 10.54 0.37 3.30
C ILE A 11 9.33 0.80 2.49
N TYR A 12 9.50 1.03 1.21
CA TYR A 12 8.37 1.57 0.44
C TYR A 12 8.33 1.01 -0.99
N LEU A 13 7.12 1.03 -1.52
CA LEU A 13 6.79 0.79 -2.92
C LEU A 13 6.17 2.08 -3.43
N LYS A 14 6.74 2.70 -4.44
CA LYS A 14 6.29 4.01 -4.91
C LYS A 14 5.75 3.94 -6.34
N ASN A 15 4.55 4.49 -6.52
CA ASN A 15 3.93 4.66 -7.85
C ASN A 15 3.78 3.36 -8.63
N TYR A 16 3.38 2.28 -7.95
CA TYR A 16 3.06 1.04 -8.63
C TYR A 16 1.77 1.26 -9.45
N THR A 17 1.89 1.13 -10.75
CA THR A 17 0.76 1.31 -11.66
C THR A 17 0.07 -0.02 -11.89
N VAL A 18 -1.21 -0.10 -11.51
CA VAL A 18 -2.03 -1.29 -11.70
C VAL A 18 -3.25 -0.91 -12.52
N VAL A 19 -3.53 -1.66 -13.58
CA VAL A 19 -4.74 -1.48 -14.39
C VAL A 19 -5.82 -2.40 -13.84
N ALA A 20 -6.93 -1.83 -13.38
CA ALA A 20 -7.99 -2.57 -12.71
C ALA A 20 -9.34 -1.87 -12.87
N LYS A 21 -10.40 -2.47 -12.33
CA LYS A 21 -11.79 -2.02 -12.53
C LYS A 21 -12.41 -1.73 -11.17
N HIS A 22 -12.26 -0.48 -10.71
CA HIS A 22 -12.84 -0.03 -9.44
C HIS A 22 -13.40 1.37 -9.58
N GLY A 23 -14.44 1.68 -8.81
CA GLY A 23 -15.00 3.00 -8.72
C GLY A 23 -16.45 2.97 -8.28
N TYR A 24 -16.98 4.13 -7.89
CA TYR A 24 -18.35 4.28 -7.43
C TYR A 24 -19.37 4.03 -8.57
N TYR A 25 -19.04 4.51 -9.77
CA TYR A 25 -19.96 4.41 -10.90
C TYR A 25 -19.91 3.01 -11.52
N LYS A 26 -21.06 2.55 -11.97
CA LYS A 26 -21.22 1.20 -12.52
C LYS A 26 -20.27 0.92 -13.70
N GLU A 27 -20.06 1.91 -14.55
CA GLU A 27 -19.17 1.82 -15.71
C GLU A 27 -17.72 1.53 -15.29
N GLU A 28 -17.31 2.00 -14.10
CA GLU A 28 -15.96 1.79 -13.59
C GLU A 28 -15.72 0.33 -13.19
N HIS A 29 -16.76 -0.46 -13.01
CA HIS A 29 -16.64 -1.90 -12.72
C HIS A 29 -16.42 -2.74 -13.96
N THR A 30 -16.59 -2.17 -15.15
CA THR A 30 -16.41 -2.88 -16.42
C THR A 30 -15.31 -2.29 -17.29
N LYS A 31 -14.89 -1.06 -17.00
CA LYS A 31 -13.84 -0.35 -17.74
C LYS A 31 -12.57 -0.27 -16.91
N ALA A 32 -11.50 -0.85 -17.43
CA ALA A 32 -10.20 -0.78 -16.75
C ALA A 32 -9.63 0.63 -16.80
N GLN A 33 -8.99 1.03 -15.70
CA GLN A 33 -8.27 2.30 -15.61
C GLN A 33 -7.01 2.09 -14.78
N ARG A 34 -6.07 3.03 -14.86
CA ARG A 34 -4.85 2.96 -14.08
C ARG A 34 -5.11 3.42 -12.64
N PHE A 35 -4.47 2.71 -11.71
CA PHE A 35 -4.37 3.11 -10.32
C PHE A 35 -2.89 3.22 -9.98
N LEU A 36 -2.50 4.33 -9.38
CA LEU A 36 -1.14 4.52 -8.86
C LEU A 36 -1.18 4.25 -7.37
N VAL A 37 -0.45 3.24 -6.93
CA VAL A 37 -0.44 2.83 -5.53
C VAL A 37 0.97 2.98 -4.97
N SER A 38 1.07 3.69 -3.85
CA SER A 38 2.30 3.79 -3.09
C SER A 38 2.05 3.27 -1.68
N VAL A 39 3.00 2.51 -1.17
CA VAL A 39 2.92 1.93 0.18
C VAL A 39 4.21 2.27 0.91
N ILE A 40 4.10 2.80 2.12
CA ILE A 40 5.23 3.05 3.01
C ILE A 40 4.98 2.25 4.27
N VAL A 41 5.93 1.40 4.66
CA VAL A 41 5.83 0.63 5.90
C VAL A 41 6.93 1.05 6.84
N TRP A 42 6.58 1.19 8.12
CA TRP A 42 7.53 1.49 9.19
C TRP A 42 8.01 0.17 9.76
N VAL A 43 9.31 -0.05 9.64
CA VAL A 43 9.97 -1.30 10.03
C VAL A 43 11.43 -0.99 10.35
N ASP A 44 11.94 -1.58 11.43
CA ASP A 44 13.35 -1.41 11.77
C ASP A 44 14.21 -2.22 10.80
N VAL A 45 15.08 -1.54 10.06
CA VAL A 45 15.97 -2.19 9.09
C VAL A 45 17.44 -2.16 9.51
N GLN A 46 17.72 -1.74 10.74
CA GLN A 46 19.10 -1.58 11.20
C GLN A 46 19.87 -2.90 11.20
N SER A 47 19.27 -3.97 11.73
CA SER A 47 19.91 -5.28 11.76
C SER A 47 20.20 -5.82 10.37
N ALA A 48 19.22 -5.73 9.47
CA ALA A 48 19.39 -6.17 8.09
C ALA A 48 20.47 -5.37 7.35
N GLY A 49 20.52 -4.05 7.62
CA GLY A 49 21.53 -3.19 7.02
C GLY A 49 22.97 -3.54 7.45
N LYS A 50 23.11 -4.07 8.67
CA LYS A 50 24.42 -4.49 9.19
C LYS A 50 24.78 -5.92 8.78
N SER A 51 23.81 -6.84 8.77
CA SER A 51 24.05 -8.26 8.51
C SER A 51 23.96 -8.63 7.03
N ASP A 52 23.32 -7.80 6.22
CA ASP A 52 23.02 -8.08 4.82
C ASP A 52 22.17 -9.35 4.65
N ASN A 53 21.28 -9.61 5.63
CA ASN A 53 20.46 -10.81 5.66
C ASN A 53 18.98 -10.45 5.50
N LEU A 54 18.35 -10.89 4.41
CA LEU A 54 16.95 -10.61 4.11
C LEU A 54 16.00 -11.12 5.22
N LYS A 55 16.37 -12.16 5.94
CA LYS A 55 15.55 -12.69 7.04
C LYS A 55 15.37 -11.73 8.20
N GLU A 56 16.21 -10.70 8.28
CA GLU A 56 16.14 -9.69 9.35
C GLU A 56 15.31 -8.47 8.95
N THR A 57 14.68 -8.49 7.79
CA THR A 57 13.87 -7.39 7.30
C THR A 57 12.64 -7.90 6.56
N LEU A 58 11.97 -7.01 5.88
CA LEU A 58 10.84 -7.30 5.00
C LEU A 58 11.31 -7.31 3.56
N ASN A 59 10.92 -8.34 2.81
CA ASN A 59 11.08 -8.34 1.37
C ASN A 59 9.96 -7.47 0.75
N TYR A 60 10.33 -6.36 0.11
CA TYR A 60 9.33 -5.45 -0.48
C TYR A 60 8.50 -6.07 -1.61
N GLU A 61 8.92 -7.22 -2.15
CA GLU A 61 8.09 -7.96 -3.10
C GLU A 61 6.74 -8.33 -2.50
N LEU A 62 6.67 -8.54 -1.19
CA LEU A 62 5.41 -8.79 -0.48
C LEU A 62 4.45 -7.62 -0.64
N LEU A 63 4.96 -6.39 -0.54
CA LEU A 63 4.12 -5.19 -0.70
C LEU A 63 3.50 -5.16 -2.10
N ARG A 64 4.32 -5.44 -3.11
CA ARG A 64 3.86 -5.46 -4.50
C ARG A 64 2.80 -6.54 -4.73
N THR A 65 3.03 -7.73 -4.20
CA THR A 65 2.08 -8.84 -4.31
C THR A 65 0.74 -8.52 -3.66
N ILE A 66 0.76 -7.97 -2.45
CA ILE A 66 -0.47 -7.61 -1.73
C ILE A 66 -1.27 -6.57 -2.51
N VAL A 67 -0.62 -5.52 -2.98
CA VAL A 67 -1.28 -4.47 -3.77
C VAL A 67 -1.92 -5.06 -5.03
N HIS A 68 -1.16 -5.85 -5.77
CA HIS A 68 -1.66 -6.49 -6.99
C HIS A 68 -2.88 -7.36 -6.68
N ASP A 69 -2.79 -8.22 -5.69
CA ASP A 69 -3.87 -9.17 -5.37
C ASP A 69 -5.14 -8.46 -4.94
N VAL A 70 -5.02 -7.40 -4.13
CA VAL A 70 -6.19 -6.61 -3.71
C VAL A 70 -6.85 -5.94 -4.90
N LEU A 71 -6.07 -5.29 -5.77
CA LEU A 71 -6.64 -4.56 -6.91
C LEU A 71 -7.22 -5.48 -7.98
N MET A 72 -6.69 -6.68 -8.14
CA MET A 72 -7.15 -7.60 -9.18
C MET A 72 -8.27 -8.54 -8.75
N LYS A 73 -8.67 -8.50 -7.48
CA LYS A 73 -9.68 -9.41 -6.93
C LYS A 73 -11.07 -9.07 -7.46
N SER A 74 -11.86 -8.36 -6.72
CA SER A 74 -13.23 -8.00 -7.12
C SER A 74 -13.38 -6.48 -7.12
N PRO A 75 -14.30 -5.91 -7.93
CA PRO A 75 -14.48 -4.47 -7.96
C PRO A 75 -14.89 -3.90 -6.60
N HIS A 76 -14.26 -2.79 -6.23
CA HIS A 76 -14.62 -1.99 -5.06
C HIS A 76 -15.27 -0.69 -5.54
N ASN A 77 -16.21 -0.16 -4.76
CA ASN A 77 -16.84 1.12 -5.08
C ASN A 77 -15.94 2.31 -4.77
N LEU A 78 -15.12 2.20 -3.73
CA LEU A 78 -14.31 3.31 -3.23
C LEU A 78 -12.84 2.93 -3.16
N VAL A 79 -11.96 3.86 -3.54
CA VAL A 79 -10.52 3.67 -3.36
C VAL A 79 -10.15 3.56 -1.88
N GLU A 80 -10.90 4.19 -1.00
CA GLU A 80 -10.73 4.06 0.45
C GLU A 80 -10.84 2.60 0.90
N SER A 81 -11.78 1.85 0.32
CA SER A 81 -11.97 0.44 0.64
C SER A 81 -10.77 -0.40 0.17
N LEU A 82 -10.23 -0.09 -1.00
CA LEU A 82 -9.01 -0.74 -1.47
C LEU A 82 -7.83 -0.44 -0.54
N ALA A 83 -7.68 0.81 -0.14
CA ALA A 83 -6.59 1.23 0.75
C ALA A 83 -6.68 0.54 2.10
N GLU A 84 -7.88 0.42 2.67
CA GLU A 84 -8.08 -0.28 3.94
C GLU A 84 -7.72 -1.76 3.85
N GLU A 85 -8.10 -2.44 2.79
CA GLU A 85 -7.77 -3.85 2.62
C GLU A 85 -6.27 -4.06 2.44
N ILE A 86 -5.61 -3.21 1.67
CA ILE A 86 -4.16 -3.26 1.51
C ILE A 86 -3.47 -3.07 2.87
N ALA A 87 -3.87 -2.04 3.61
CA ALA A 87 -3.28 -1.73 4.92
C ALA A 87 -3.46 -2.90 5.89
N GLU A 88 -4.65 -3.47 5.97
CA GLU A 88 -4.94 -4.59 6.86
C GLU A 88 -4.05 -5.79 6.56
N ARG A 89 -3.93 -6.17 5.30
CA ARG A 89 -3.09 -7.30 4.91
C ARG A 89 -1.62 -7.07 5.21
N ILE A 90 -1.12 -5.86 4.95
CA ILE A 90 0.28 -5.52 5.21
C ILE A 90 0.59 -5.56 6.71
N LEU A 91 -0.34 -5.06 7.54
CA LEU A 91 -0.14 -5.03 8.99
C LEU A 91 -0.11 -6.41 9.64
N HIS A 92 -0.50 -7.47 8.93
CA HIS A 92 -0.33 -8.84 9.44
C HIS A 92 1.14 -9.25 9.53
N HIS A 93 2.04 -8.59 8.81
CA HIS A 93 3.46 -8.90 8.89
C HIS A 93 4.02 -8.49 10.25
N PRO A 94 4.70 -9.42 10.98
CA PRO A 94 5.09 -9.17 12.38
C PRO A 94 6.10 -8.02 12.55
N LYS A 95 6.89 -7.71 11.54
CA LYS A 95 7.92 -6.68 11.62
C LYS A 95 7.40 -5.27 11.32
N ILE A 96 6.19 -5.15 10.79
CA ILE A 96 5.62 -3.84 10.41
C ILE A 96 4.85 -3.27 11.59
N THR A 97 5.13 -2.02 11.94
CA THR A 97 4.45 -1.33 13.05
C THR A 97 3.33 -0.42 12.55
N SER A 98 3.49 0.18 11.40
CA SER A 98 2.46 1.01 10.76
C SER A 98 2.66 1.03 9.25
N VAL A 99 1.62 1.46 8.54
CA VAL A 99 1.61 1.51 7.08
C VAL A 99 0.88 2.75 6.60
N GLN A 100 1.40 3.37 5.55
CA GLN A 100 0.71 4.40 4.79
C GLN A 100 0.40 3.84 3.40
N VAL A 101 -0.84 4.01 2.96
CA VAL A 101 -1.27 3.58 1.62
C VAL A 101 -1.83 4.79 0.90
N ASP A 102 -1.26 5.09 -0.26
CA ASP A 102 -1.73 6.15 -1.15
C ASP A 102 -2.26 5.51 -2.43
N ILE A 103 -3.46 5.87 -2.84
CA ILE A 103 -4.04 5.40 -4.11
C ILE A 103 -4.54 6.61 -4.88
N ALA A 104 -4.09 6.75 -6.12
CA ALA A 104 -4.51 7.82 -7.01
C ALA A 104 -5.09 7.24 -8.30
N LYS A 105 -6.01 7.99 -8.91
CA LYS A 105 -6.66 7.65 -10.18
C LYS A 105 -6.26 8.70 -11.21
N PRO A 106 -5.15 8.52 -11.93
CA PRO A 106 -4.61 9.57 -12.81
C PRO A 106 -5.43 9.83 -14.07
N ASP A 107 -6.33 8.94 -14.44
CA ASP A 107 -7.08 9.05 -15.71
C ASP A 107 -8.49 9.62 -15.55
N VAL A 108 -8.90 10.01 -14.32
CA VAL A 108 -10.25 10.56 -14.09
C VAL A 108 -10.41 11.92 -14.74
N TRP A 109 -9.44 12.82 -14.55
CA TRP A 109 -9.44 14.17 -15.10
C TRP A 109 -8.08 14.48 -15.72
N SER A 110 -8.08 15.39 -16.69
CA SER A 110 -6.84 15.81 -17.35
C SER A 110 -6.10 16.92 -16.58
N ASP A 111 -6.80 17.64 -15.70
CA ASP A 111 -6.27 18.82 -15.02
C ASP A 111 -5.86 18.56 -13.56
N CYS A 112 -6.22 17.42 -12.99
CA CYS A 112 -5.83 17.07 -11.63
C CYS A 112 -6.01 15.57 -11.39
N THR A 113 -5.38 15.07 -10.32
CA THR A 113 -5.44 13.65 -9.97
C THR A 113 -6.08 13.49 -8.60
N PRO A 114 -7.26 12.84 -8.51
CA PRO A 114 -7.84 12.52 -7.21
C PRO A 114 -7.20 11.28 -6.60
N GLY A 115 -7.28 11.18 -5.28
CA GLY A 115 -6.73 10.04 -4.59
C GLY A 115 -7.03 10.07 -3.11
N VAL A 116 -6.57 9.04 -2.41
CA VAL A 116 -6.71 8.91 -0.97
C VAL A 116 -5.37 8.49 -0.37
N SER A 117 -5.10 8.98 0.82
CA SER A 117 -3.94 8.57 1.61
C SER A 117 -4.41 8.23 3.02
N ILE A 118 -4.07 7.04 3.48
CA ILE A 118 -4.41 6.59 4.84
C ILE A 118 -3.15 6.12 5.56
N VAL A 119 -3.15 6.30 6.89
CA VAL A 119 -2.13 5.74 7.76
C VAL A 119 -2.83 4.86 8.79
N ARG A 120 -2.34 3.64 8.95
CA ARG A 120 -2.90 2.69 9.92
C ARG A 120 -1.78 2.12 10.78
N ASN A 121 -2.05 2.02 12.06
CA ASN A 121 -1.13 1.45 13.04
C ASN A 121 -1.62 0.07 13.48
N LYS A 122 -0.66 -0.72 13.90
CA LYS A 122 -0.94 -2.05 14.46
C LYS A 122 -1.65 -1.96 15.80
#